data_3792472d2c0e8a1f73db801143811030
#
_entry.id   3792472d2c0e8a1f73db801143811030
#
_cell.length_a   1.000
_cell.length_b   1.000
_cell.length_c   1.000
_cell.angle_alpha   90.00
_cell.angle_beta   90.00
_cell.angle_gamma   90.00
#
_symmetry.space_group_name_H-M   'P 1'
#
loop_
_entity.id
_entity.type
_entity.pdbx_description
1 polymer ?
#
loop_
_entity_poly.entity_id
_entity_poly.type
_entity_poly.pdbx_seq_one_letter_code
_entity_poly.pdbx_strand_id
1 'polypeptide(L)'
;MRMRNGGVLLVFVAACGGSSPTGGAGPPVENVIMNDNAGAAPYAYSPATVTVKVGTTVRWTNNGGTAHTATSDATPQPIWNSGTVLPAGSASCPPTDPYCQPGGTPAGTYQVTFNSPGTYQYHCEFHGPQGMTGTITVTP
;
A
#
# COMPACT_ATOMS: atom_id res chain seq x y z
N MET A 1 -9.16 46.37 -68.01
CA MET A 1 -10.12 46.16 -66.91
C MET A 1 -10.00 44.73 -66.45
N ARG A 2 -9.28 44.47 -65.34
CA ARG A 2 -9.02 43.10 -64.87
C ARG A 2 -9.72 42.94 -63.52
N MET A 3 -10.69 42.06 -63.49
CA MET A 3 -11.37 41.58 -62.28
C MET A 3 -10.45 40.60 -61.54
N ARG A 4 -10.15 40.87 -60.27
CA ARG A 4 -9.43 39.97 -59.40
C ARG A 4 -10.47 39.26 -58.49
N ASN A 5 -10.69 37.98 -58.72
CA ASN A 5 -11.48 37.13 -57.85
C ASN A 5 -10.66 36.82 -56.60
N GLY A 6 -11.10 37.32 -55.45
CA GLY A 6 -10.59 36.93 -54.13
C GLY A 6 -11.30 35.66 -53.66
N GLY A 7 -10.60 34.53 -53.71
CA GLY A 7 -11.06 33.32 -53.10
C GLY A 7 -10.83 33.35 -51.57
N VAL A 8 -11.90 33.27 -50.82
CA VAL A 8 -11.85 33.07 -49.36
C VAL A 8 -11.63 31.60 -49.09
N LEU A 9 -10.46 31.27 -48.55
CA LEU A 9 -10.11 29.94 -48.09
C LEU A 9 -10.69 29.76 -46.67
N LEU A 10 -11.77 28.99 -46.52
CA LEU A 10 -12.28 28.56 -45.24
C LEU A 10 -11.38 27.42 -44.75
N VAL A 11 -10.58 27.71 -43.68
CA VAL A 11 -9.86 26.68 -42.96
C VAL A 11 -10.80 26.09 -41.92
N PHE A 12 -11.25 24.84 -42.15
CA PHE A 12 -11.93 24.05 -41.15
C PHE A 12 -10.86 23.54 -40.14
N VAL A 13 -10.82 24.09 -38.95
CA VAL A 13 -10.09 23.50 -37.84
C VAL A 13 -10.95 22.39 -37.27
N ALA A 14 -10.64 21.15 -37.57
CA ALA A 14 -11.22 19.97 -36.93
C ALA A 14 -10.66 19.90 -35.51
N ALA A 15 -11.46 20.31 -34.53
CA ALA A 15 -11.15 20.06 -33.13
C ALA A 15 -11.32 18.54 -32.87
N CYS A 16 -10.22 17.80 -32.89
CA CYS A 16 -10.17 16.46 -32.31
C CYS A 16 -10.35 16.60 -30.80
N GLY A 17 -11.57 16.46 -30.34
CA GLY A 17 -11.89 16.23 -28.94
C GLY A 17 -11.37 14.83 -28.55
N GLY A 18 -10.10 14.76 -28.17
CA GLY A 18 -9.54 13.58 -27.52
C GLY A 18 -10.15 13.44 -26.13
N SER A 19 -11.18 12.61 -25.99
CA SER A 19 -11.60 12.11 -24.69
C SER A 19 -10.45 11.27 -24.14
N SER A 20 -9.66 11.82 -23.23
CA SER A 20 -8.71 11.03 -22.46
C SER A 20 -9.50 9.94 -21.76
N PRO A 21 -9.12 8.65 -21.87
CA PRO A 21 -9.74 7.63 -21.06
C PRO A 21 -9.44 8.01 -19.60
N THR A 22 -10.48 8.24 -18.82
CA THR A 22 -10.41 8.33 -17.37
C THR A 22 -9.94 6.96 -16.91
N GLY A 23 -8.64 6.76 -16.83
CA GLY A 23 -8.04 5.60 -16.19
C GLY A 23 -8.57 5.62 -14.76
N GLY A 24 -9.47 4.71 -14.43
CA GLY A 24 -9.97 4.57 -13.08
C GLY A 24 -8.77 4.41 -12.16
N ALA A 25 -8.52 5.40 -11.31
CA ALA A 25 -7.54 5.25 -10.26
C ALA A 25 -7.93 4.00 -9.47
N GLY A 26 -7.01 3.06 -9.34
CA GLY A 26 -7.21 1.91 -8.46
C GLY A 26 -7.54 2.36 -7.03
N PRO A 27 -7.97 1.46 -6.16
CA PRO A 27 -8.25 1.80 -4.78
C PRO A 27 -7.05 2.54 -4.16
N PRO A 28 -7.30 3.57 -3.34
CA PRO A 28 -6.23 4.32 -2.71
C PRO A 28 -5.35 3.38 -1.87
N VAL A 29 -4.04 3.61 -1.88
CA VAL A 29 -3.08 2.80 -1.12
C VAL A 29 -2.41 3.67 -0.08
N GLU A 30 -2.50 3.26 1.19
CA GLU A 30 -1.77 3.84 2.32
C GLU A 30 -0.58 2.94 2.67
N ASN A 31 0.59 3.53 2.88
CA ASN A 31 1.80 2.77 3.13
C ASN A 31 2.21 2.85 4.59
N VAL A 32 2.56 1.71 5.16
CA VAL A 32 3.14 1.55 6.49
C VAL A 32 4.50 0.86 6.33
N ILE A 33 5.52 1.43 6.95
CA ILE A 33 6.87 0.87 6.92
C ILE A 33 7.13 0.10 8.21
N MET A 34 7.70 -1.08 8.09
CA MET A 34 8.25 -1.86 9.18
C MET A 34 9.72 -1.49 9.34
N ASN A 35 10.10 -0.95 10.49
CA ASN A 35 11.45 -0.43 10.74
C ASN A 35 12.08 -1.11 11.93
N ASP A 36 13.42 -1.28 11.83
CA ASP A 36 14.30 -1.50 12.96
C ASP A 36 14.88 -0.17 13.44
N ASN A 37 15.28 -0.09 14.70
CA ASN A 37 15.93 1.09 15.29
C ASN A 37 15.12 2.38 15.10
N ALA A 38 13.82 2.33 15.38
CA ALA A 38 12.89 3.44 15.25
C ALA A 38 12.98 4.41 16.45
N GLY A 39 14.13 5.02 16.68
CA GLY A 39 14.34 5.96 17.75
C GLY A 39 14.34 5.32 19.15
N ALA A 40 13.32 5.62 19.97
CA ALA A 40 13.21 5.07 21.34
C ALA A 40 12.78 3.59 21.38
N ALA A 41 12.20 3.08 20.29
CA ALA A 41 11.79 1.69 20.16
C ALA A 41 12.74 0.93 19.22
N PRO A 42 13.12 -0.33 19.56
CA PRO A 42 13.97 -1.11 18.67
C PRO A 42 13.26 -1.48 17.35
N TYR A 43 11.94 -1.61 17.38
CA TYR A 43 11.10 -1.98 16.24
C TYR A 43 9.82 -1.15 16.24
N ALA A 44 9.36 -0.72 15.05
CA ALA A 44 8.11 0.03 14.94
C ALA A 44 7.50 -0.05 13.54
N TYR A 45 6.17 0.12 13.48
CA TYR A 45 5.48 0.54 12.27
C TYR A 45 5.54 2.06 12.12
N SER A 46 5.69 2.55 10.90
CA SER A 46 5.73 3.99 10.62
C SER A 46 4.86 4.33 9.38
N PRO A 47 3.78 5.09 9.56
CA PRO A 47 3.22 5.52 10.83
C PRO A 47 2.64 4.34 11.64
N ALA A 48 2.68 4.42 12.98
CA ALA A 48 2.08 3.40 13.84
C ALA A 48 0.54 3.48 13.87
N THR A 49 -0.02 4.65 13.56
CA THR A 49 -1.47 4.87 13.46
C THR A 49 -1.79 5.53 12.13
N VAL A 50 -2.73 4.95 11.39
CA VAL A 50 -3.24 5.50 10.13
C VAL A 50 -4.76 5.61 10.18
N THR A 51 -5.29 6.64 9.51
CA THR A 51 -6.73 6.80 9.29
C THR A 51 -6.99 6.78 7.79
N VAL A 52 -7.83 5.88 7.36
CA VAL A 52 -8.16 5.67 5.95
C VAL A 52 -9.68 5.61 5.74
N LYS A 53 -10.12 5.70 4.49
CA LYS A 53 -11.52 5.48 4.11
C LYS A 53 -11.78 4.03 3.75
N VAL A 54 -13.03 3.62 3.86
CA VAL A 54 -13.50 2.33 3.31
C VAL A 54 -13.06 2.18 1.85
N GLY A 55 -12.59 1.01 1.48
CA GLY A 55 -12.04 0.68 0.16
C GLY A 55 -10.55 0.99 0.01
N THR A 56 -9.88 1.56 1.01
CA THR A 56 -8.43 1.79 0.98
C THR A 56 -7.67 0.49 1.23
N THR A 57 -6.60 0.30 0.47
CA THR A 57 -5.62 -0.76 0.70
C THR A 57 -4.49 -0.22 1.56
N VAL A 58 -4.21 -0.84 2.70
CA VAL A 58 -3.00 -0.58 3.49
C VAL A 58 -1.93 -1.57 3.05
N ARG A 59 -0.74 -1.07 2.78
CA ARG A 59 0.43 -1.86 2.40
C ARG A 59 1.52 -1.69 3.43
N TRP A 60 1.99 -2.80 3.97
CA TRP A 60 3.18 -2.85 4.80
C TRP A 60 4.39 -3.22 3.95
N THR A 61 5.52 -2.54 4.20
CA THR A 61 6.80 -2.80 3.53
C THR A 61 7.89 -2.91 4.58
N ASN A 62 8.68 -3.96 4.52
CA ASN A 62 9.79 -4.15 5.45
C ASN A 62 11.05 -3.43 4.95
N ASN A 63 11.34 -2.27 5.56
CA ASN A 63 12.58 -1.51 5.34
C ASN A 63 13.64 -1.75 6.44
N GLY A 64 13.34 -2.63 7.40
CA GLY A 64 14.30 -3.03 8.42
C GLY A 64 15.34 -4.02 7.91
N GLY A 65 16.20 -4.46 8.79
CA GLY A 65 17.18 -5.53 8.56
C GLY A 65 16.75 -6.88 9.15
N THR A 66 15.61 -6.92 9.86
CA THR A 66 15.05 -8.13 10.47
C THR A 66 13.69 -8.49 9.85
N ALA A 67 13.25 -9.71 10.08
CA ALA A 67 11.93 -10.16 9.65
C ALA A 67 10.83 -9.59 10.55
N HIS A 68 9.71 -9.19 9.94
CA HIS A 68 8.52 -8.69 10.66
C HIS A 68 7.27 -9.41 10.23
N THR A 69 6.17 -9.23 10.96
CA THR A 69 4.82 -9.58 10.54
C THR A 69 3.88 -8.38 10.70
N ALA A 70 2.74 -8.40 10.02
CA ALA A 70 1.59 -7.57 10.32
C ALA A 70 0.43 -8.51 10.60
N THR A 71 0.11 -8.71 11.86
CA THR A 71 -0.90 -9.66 12.31
C THR A 71 -1.98 -8.92 13.08
N SER A 72 -3.23 -9.02 12.62
CA SER A 72 -4.36 -8.37 13.28
C SER A 72 -4.66 -9.03 14.62
N ASP A 73 -5.14 -8.22 15.56
CA ASP A 73 -5.83 -8.74 16.73
C ASP A 73 -7.15 -9.41 16.31
N ALA A 74 -7.72 -10.22 17.19
CA ALA A 74 -8.80 -11.15 16.83
C ALA A 74 -10.10 -10.48 16.32
N THR A 75 -10.31 -9.21 16.63
CA THR A 75 -11.51 -8.44 16.24
C THR A 75 -11.19 -6.96 16.09
N PRO A 76 -11.87 -6.18 15.24
CA PRO A 76 -12.92 -6.60 14.30
C PRO A 76 -12.38 -7.25 13.01
N GLN A 77 -13.28 -7.76 12.19
CA GLN A 77 -12.95 -8.26 10.84
C GLN A 77 -12.57 -7.12 9.89
N PRO A 78 -11.64 -7.30 8.93
CA PRO A 78 -11.00 -8.57 8.60
C PRO A 78 -9.91 -8.99 9.62
N ILE A 79 -9.75 -10.29 9.81
CA ILE A 79 -8.59 -10.87 10.48
C ILE A 79 -7.55 -11.17 9.41
N TRP A 80 -6.30 -10.80 9.65
CA TRP A 80 -5.20 -11.07 8.72
C TRP A 80 -3.94 -11.49 9.46
N ASN A 81 -3.10 -12.21 8.77
CA ASN A 81 -1.73 -12.50 9.16
C ASN A 81 -0.87 -12.44 7.91
N SER A 82 0.13 -11.59 7.90
CA SER A 82 1.04 -11.45 6.75
C SER A 82 1.96 -12.65 6.56
N GLY A 83 2.09 -13.50 7.58
CA GLY A 83 3.27 -14.33 7.68
C GLY A 83 4.53 -13.48 7.80
N THR A 84 5.68 -14.11 7.59
CA THR A 84 6.97 -13.42 7.67
C THR A 84 7.20 -12.51 6.46
N VAL A 85 7.32 -11.22 6.72
CA VAL A 85 7.71 -10.19 5.74
C VAL A 85 9.22 -9.96 5.85
N LEU A 86 9.97 -10.46 4.90
CA LEU A 86 11.43 -10.42 4.91
C LEU A 86 11.98 -9.04 4.52
N PRO A 87 13.15 -8.64 5.06
CA PRO A 87 13.84 -7.44 4.64
C PRO A 87 14.33 -7.52 3.18
N ALA A 88 14.60 -6.36 2.58
CA ALA A 88 15.16 -6.29 1.24
C ALA A 88 16.49 -7.05 1.15
N GLY A 89 16.70 -7.80 0.06
CA GLY A 89 17.92 -8.57 -0.16
C GLY A 89 18.02 -9.88 0.64
N SER A 90 16.98 -10.24 1.38
CA SER A 90 16.94 -11.54 2.05
C SER A 90 16.81 -12.68 1.04
N ALA A 91 17.55 -13.76 1.28
CA ALA A 91 17.33 -15.00 0.54
C ALA A 91 15.90 -15.54 0.81
N SER A 92 15.38 -16.28 -0.14
CA SER A 92 14.06 -16.89 -0.04
C SER A 92 13.86 -17.63 1.29
N CYS A 93 12.62 -17.63 1.75
CA CYS A 93 12.17 -18.34 2.94
C CYS A 93 12.67 -19.77 3.03
N PRO A 94 13.10 -20.23 4.21
CA PRO A 94 13.32 -21.66 4.44
C PRO A 94 12.00 -22.42 4.17
N PRO A 95 12.04 -23.56 3.47
CA PRO A 95 10.84 -24.33 3.14
C PRO A 95 10.11 -24.89 4.38
N THR A 96 10.74 -24.80 5.55
CA THR A 96 10.20 -25.26 6.83
C THR A 96 9.52 -24.18 7.67
N ASP A 97 9.53 -22.92 7.23
CA ASP A 97 8.86 -21.84 7.95
C ASP A 97 7.41 -21.69 7.44
N PRO A 98 6.39 -22.14 8.23
CA PRO A 98 4.99 -22.05 7.81
C PRO A 98 4.46 -20.62 7.68
N TYR A 99 5.17 -19.62 8.22
CA TYR A 99 4.81 -18.21 8.18
C TYR A 99 5.53 -17.44 7.09
N CYS A 100 6.48 -18.04 6.42
CA CYS A 100 7.24 -17.41 5.38
C CYS A 100 6.52 -17.52 4.03
N GLN A 101 6.22 -16.38 3.40
CA GLN A 101 5.59 -16.39 2.09
C GLN A 101 6.57 -16.89 1.02
N PRO A 102 6.24 -17.91 0.24
CA PRO A 102 7.08 -18.37 -0.85
C PRO A 102 7.22 -17.25 -1.90
N GLY A 103 8.44 -16.91 -2.24
CA GLY A 103 8.73 -15.90 -3.26
C GLY A 103 9.45 -14.66 -2.76
N GLY A 104 10.10 -14.75 -1.60
CA GLY A 104 10.91 -13.69 -0.98
C GLY A 104 11.85 -13.03 -1.96
N THR A 105 11.37 -12.03 -2.62
CA THR A 105 12.09 -11.11 -3.46
C THR A 105 11.61 -9.72 -3.17
N PRO A 106 12.32 -8.76 -3.55
CA PRO A 106 12.86 -7.59 -2.90
C PRO A 106 11.89 -6.94 -1.93
N ALA A 107 12.32 -6.55 -0.77
CA ALA A 107 11.56 -5.86 0.29
C ALA A 107 10.16 -6.46 0.45
N GLY A 108 10.03 -7.46 1.28
CA GLY A 108 8.75 -8.12 1.54
C GLY A 108 7.64 -7.09 1.76
N THR A 109 6.55 -7.27 1.04
CA THR A 109 5.36 -6.42 1.20
C THR A 109 4.16 -7.30 1.48
N TYR A 110 3.24 -6.75 2.25
CA TYR A 110 1.93 -7.34 2.51
C TYR A 110 0.86 -6.28 2.40
N GLN A 111 -0.35 -6.63 2.01
CA GLN A 111 -1.42 -5.63 1.88
C GLN A 111 -2.79 -6.21 2.21
N VAL A 112 -3.66 -5.36 2.75
CA VAL A 112 -5.06 -5.65 3.07
C VAL A 112 -5.93 -4.48 2.61
N THR A 113 -7.07 -4.77 1.99
CA THR A 113 -8.09 -3.77 1.66
C THR A 113 -9.17 -3.76 2.74
N PHE A 114 -9.45 -2.60 3.29
CA PHE A 114 -10.41 -2.41 4.38
C PHE A 114 -11.77 -1.97 3.83
N ASN A 115 -12.73 -2.88 3.83
CA ASN A 115 -14.08 -2.66 3.27
C ASN A 115 -15.15 -2.33 4.32
N SER A 116 -14.78 -2.26 5.59
CA SER A 116 -15.71 -1.97 6.68
C SER A 116 -15.13 -0.91 7.61
N PRO A 117 -15.92 0.06 8.09
CA PRO A 117 -15.47 1.00 9.09
C PRO A 117 -15.12 0.30 10.40
N GLY A 118 -14.12 0.80 11.12
CA GLY A 118 -13.71 0.24 12.40
C GLY A 118 -12.30 0.65 12.80
N THR A 119 -11.90 0.22 13.98
CA THR A 119 -10.54 0.37 14.49
C THR A 119 -9.90 -1.00 14.59
N TYR A 120 -8.83 -1.20 13.88
CA TYR A 120 -8.14 -2.46 13.72
C TYR A 120 -6.76 -2.36 14.36
N GLN A 121 -6.57 -3.06 15.48
CA GLN A 121 -5.27 -3.17 16.13
C GLN A 121 -4.50 -4.34 15.53
N TYR A 122 -3.19 -4.21 15.44
CA TYR A 122 -2.31 -5.23 14.92
C TYR A 122 -0.92 -5.14 15.55
N HIS A 123 -0.15 -6.20 15.45
CA HIS A 123 1.17 -6.31 16.04
C HIS A 123 2.12 -7.13 15.15
N CYS A 124 3.40 -7.05 15.43
CA CYS A 124 4.40 -7.98 14.93
C CYS A 124 4.51 -9.17 15.89
N GLU A 125 4.32 -10.39 15.42
CA GLU A 125 4.41 -11.60 16.24
C GLU A 125 5.79 -11.76 16.88
N PHE A 126 6.84 -11.31 16.20
CA PHE A 126 8.22 -11.40 16.72
C PHE A 126 8.56 -10.29 17.72
N HIS A 127 8.02 -9.07 17.51
CA HIS A 127 8.45 -7.88 18.21
C HIS A 127 7.31 -7.15 18.97
N GLY A 128 6.11 -7.73 19.00
CA GLY A 128 4.99 -7.21 19.79
C GLY A 128 5.34 -7.00 21.26
N PRO A 129 6.03 -7.96 21.92
CA PRO A 129 6.52 -7.76 23.31
C PRO A 129 7.48 -6.57 23.49
N GLN A 130 8.16 -6.14 22.43
CA GLN A 130 9.01 -4.95 22.41
C GLN A 130 8.26 -3.66 21.98
N GLY A 131 6.92 -3.74 21.83
CA GLY A 131 6.08 -2.59 21.53
C GLY A 131 5.82 -2.35 20.05
N MET A 132 6.18 -3.26 19.17
CA MET A 132 5.85 -3.14 17.73
C MET A 132 4.37 -3.43 17.48
N THR A 133 3.55 -2.41 17.66
CA THR A 133 2.10 -2.44 17.49
C THR A 133 1.63 -1.31 16.58
N GLY A 134 0.46 -1.47 15.99
CA GLY A 134 -0.12 -0.46 15.13
C GLY A 134 -1.64 -0.43 15.20
N THR A 135 -2.23 0.66 14.68
CA THR A 135 -3.68 0.86 14.63
C THR A 135 -4.09 1.43 13.29
N ILE A 136 -5.12 0.84 12.68
CA ILE A 136 -5.76 1.36 11.47
C ILE A 136 -7.18 1.76 11.83
N THR A 137 -7.51 3.04 11.63
CA THR A 137 -8.88 3.56 11.77
C THR A 137 -9.48 3.73 10.38
N VAL A 138 -10.56 3.01 10.11
CA VAL A 138 -11.28 3.05 8.83
C VAL A 138 -12.56 3.83 9.02
N THR A 139 -12.70 4.91 8.27
CA THR A 139 -13.89 5.77 8.27
C THR A 139 -14.75 5.51 7.03
N PRO A 140 -16.05 5.80 7.09
CA PRO A 140 -16.94 5.73 5.92
C PRO A 140 -16.47 6.54 4.72
#